data_1dfacd15483df930b3eb55c4bc4a6ef7
#
_entry.id   1dfacd15483df930b3eb55c4bc4a6ef7
#
_cell.length_a   1.000
_cell.length_b   1.000
_cell.length_c   1.000
_cell.angle_alpha   90.00
_cell.angle_beta   90.00
_cell.angle_gamma   90.00
#
_symmetry.space_group_name_H-M   'P 1'
#
loop_
_entity.id
_entity.type
_entity.pdbx_description
1 polymer ?
#
loop_
_entity_poly.entity_id
_entity_poly.type
_entity_poly.pdbx_seq_one_letter_code
_entity_poly.pdbx_strand_id
1 'polypeptide(L)'
;MLDNSIRSWYLVTTKPQSEFKAQENLLRQGYETYLPLVQTSRRRNGKNIKRTEVFFPRYIFISLDTETDNWSPIRSTFGVAGMVRFGGMPAQVPEFIIANLKNNEDDFGLQTTEKKELKPGDKIGIIGGPFDGCKAVFQKMKSTERVSVLLDVVGKNTQVTLSVHDMEIA
;
A
#
# COMPACT_ATOMS: atom_id res chain seq x y z
N MET A 1 3.65 12.90 35.26
CA MET A 1 2.40 13.20 34.57
C MET A 1 2.27 12.22 33.41
N LEU A 2 1.29 11.37 33.46
CA LEU A 2 1.00 10.51 32.33
C LEU A 2 0.40 11.40 31.25
N ASP A 3 1.10 11.56 30.15
CA ASP A 3 0.58 12.19 28.93
C ASP A 3 -0.56 11.30 28.42
N ASN A 4 -1.78 11.64 28.78
CA ASN A 4 -2.98 10.89 28.44
C ASN A 4 -3.55 11.38 27.10
N SER A 5 -2.69 11.93 26.22
CA SER A 5 -3.09 12.36 24.90
C SER A 5 -3.44 11.13 24.07
N ILE A 6 -4.72 10.96 23.78
CA ILE A 6 -5.21 9.91 22.90
C ILE A 6 -5.02 10.37 21.47
N ARG A 7 -3.81 10.18 20.94
CA ARG A 7 -3.53 10.44 19.55
C ARG A 7 -4.09 9.30 18.68
N SER A 8 -4.68 9.66 17.59
CA SER A 8 -5.20 8.72 16.61
C SER A 8 -4.76 9.12 15.21
N TRP A 9 -4.70 8.15 14.32
CA TRP A 9 -4.33 8.38 12.93
C TRP A 9 -5.55 8.65 12.08
N TYR A 10 -5.41 9.61 11.17
CA TYR A 10 -6.42 10.03 10.21
C TYR A 10 -5.83 10.14 8.82
N LEU A 11 -6.67 10.32 7.80
CA LEU A 11 -6.26 10.47 6.41
C LEU A 11 -6.53 11.89 5.91
N VAL A 12 -5.51 12.45 5.30
CA VAL A 12 -5.57 13.72 4.56
C VAL A 12 -5.46 13.42 3.07
N THR A 13 -6.33 14.02 2.27
CA THR A 13 -6.23 14.00 0.81
C THR A 13 -5.42 15.19 0.33
N THR A 14 -4.58 14.95 -0.68
CA THR A 14 -3.75 15.99 -1.31
C THR A 14 -4.25 16.34 -2.70
N LYS A 15 -3.83 17.50 -3.18
CA LYS A 15 -3.92 17.84 -4.61
C LYS A 15 -3.00 16.87 -5.40
N PRO A 16 -3.30 16.61 -6.68
CA PRO A 16 -2.47 15.74 -7.50
C PRO A 16 -0.99 16.15 -7.46
N GLN A 17 -0.09 15.18 -7.28
CA GLN A 17 1.36 15.37 -7.23
C GLN A 17 1.86 16.38 -6.18
N SER A 18 1.09 16.60 -5.13
CA SER A 18 1.41 17.55 -4.06
C SER A 18 1.66 16.90 -2.71
N GLU A 19 1.84 15.59 -2.66
CA GLU A 19 1.96 14.81 -1.42
C GLU A 19 3.16 15.26 -0.58
N PHE A 20 4.34 15.37 -1.18
CA PHE A 20 5.55 15.81 -0.47
C PHE A 20 5.44 17.25 0.01
N LYS A 21 4.86 18.12 -0.81
CA LYS A 21 4.68 19.52 -0.45
C LYS A 21 3.65 19.71 0.66
N ALA A 22 2.57 18.95 0.61
CA ALA A 22 1.57 18.94 1.66
C ALA A 22 2.17 18.41 2.98
N GLN A 23 2.94 17.34 2.92
CA GLN A 23 3.62 16.79 4.09
C GLN A 23 4.59 17.80 4.71
N GLU A 24 5.44 18.44 3.91
CA GLU A 24 6.37 19.47 4.38
C GLU A 24 5.64 20.61 5.12
N ASN A 25 4.53 21.08 4.56
CA ASN A 25 3.77 22.17 5.16
C ASN A 25 2.99 21.73 6.42
N LEU A 26 2.53 20.50 6.50
CA LEU A 26 1.93 19.95 7.70
C LEU A 26 2.97 19.78 8.84
N LEU A 27 4.15 19.26 8.51
CA LEU A 27 5.26 19.15 9.46
C LEU A 27 5.71 20.50 10.01
N ARG A 28 5.77 21.56 9.17
CA ARG A 28 6.09 22.92 9.60
C ARG A 28 5.08 23.48 10.61
N GLN A 29 3.84 23.04 10.55
CA GLN A 29 2.80 23.42 11.50
C GLN A 29 2.81 22.60 12.79
N GLY A 30 3.74 21.63 12.90
CA GLY A 30 3.90 20.80 14.08
C GLY A 30 3.06 19.52 14.09
N TYR A 31 2.40 19.18 12.98
CA TYR A 31 1.67 17.90 12.88
C TYR A 31 2.61 16.74 12.63
N GLU A 32 2.35 15.62 13.28
CA GLU A 32 3.00 14.35 12.98
C GLU A 32 2.33 13.71 11.75
N THR A 33 3.12 13.39 10.73
CA THR A 33 2.62 12.81 9.48
C THR A 33 3.39 11.55 9.09
N TYR A 34 2.73 10.68 8.35
CA TYR A 34 3.33 9.50 7.76
C TYR A 34 2.94 9.40 6.27
N LEU A 35 3.93 9.38 5.42
CA LEU A 35 3.79 9.25 3.96
C LEU A 35 4.59 8.02 3.51
N PRO A 36 3.94 6.85 3.37
CA PRO A 36 4.61 5.65 2.91
C PRO A 36 5.14 5.83 1.49
N LEU A 37 6.40 5.46 1.27
CA LEU A 37 7.09 5.54 -0.01
C LEU A 37 7.44 4.15 -0.51
N VAL A 38 7.55 4.00 -1.81
CA VAL A 38 7.92 2.76 -2.47
C VAL A 38 8.93 3.03 -3.58
N GLN A 39 9.84 2.11 -3.79
CA GLN A 39 10.73 2.17 -4.95
C GLN A 39 10.09 1.45 -6.12
N THR A 40 9.91 2.16 -7.23
CA THR A 40 9.42 1.60 -8.50
C THR A 40 10.55 1.58 -9.52
N SER A 41 10.48 0.63 -10.45
CA SER A 41 11.42 0.55 -11.57
C SER A 41 10.65 0.72 -12.87
N ARG A 42 11.02 1.72 -13.66
CA ARG A 42 10.45 1.95 -14.99
C ARG A 42 11.53 1.81 -16.05
N ARG A 43 11.20 1.10 -17.10
CA ARG A 43 12.09 1.00 -18.28
C ARG A 43 11.89 2.23 -19.16
N ARG A 44 12.95 3.01 -19.35
CA ARG A 44 12.98 4.15 -20.26
C ARG A 44 14.26 4.09 -21.10
N ASN A 45 14.13 4.18 -22.43
CA ASN A 45 15.26 4.12 -23.39
C ASN A 45 16.16 2.89 -23.16
N GLY A 46 15.58 1.71 -22.90
CA GLY A 46 16.32 0.47 -22.66
C GLY A 46 16.98 0.34 -21.28
N LYS A 47 16.91 1.37 -20.44
CA LYS A 47 17.47 1.38 -19.08
C LYS A 47 16.38 1.28 -18.03
N ASN A 48 16.64 0.51 -16.96
CA ASN A 48 15.78 0.49 -15.78
C ASN A 48 16.13 1.68 -14.88
N ILE A 49 15.17 2.59 -14.73
CA ILE A 49 15.30 3.75 -13.85
C ILE A 49 14.52 3.48 -12.59
N LYS A 50 15.19 3.47 -11.44
CA LYS A 50 14.54 3.40 -10.12
C LYS A 50 14.02 4.77 -9.72
N ARG A 51 12.79 4.83 -9.23
CA ARG A 51 12.16 6.05 -8.69
C ARG A 51 11.53 5.76 -7.35
N THR A 52 11.64 6.70 -6.44
CA THR A 52 10.87 6.69 -5.21
C THR A 52 9.55 7.39 -5.47
N GLU A 53 8.46 6.70 -5.23
CA GLU A 53 7.10 7.20 -5.44
C GLU A 53 6.28 7.03 -4.17
N VAL A 54 5.20 7.78 -4.05
CA VAL A 54 4.26 7.65 -2.94
C VAL A 54 3.52 6.32 -3.06
N PHE A 55 3.46 5.56 -1.97
CA PHE A 55 2.80 4.25 -1.95
C PHE A 55 1.28 4.37 -2.12
N PHE A 56 0.67 5.36 -1.47
CA PHE A 56 -0.74 5.72 -1.63
C PHE A 56 -0.87 7.12 -2.27
N PRO A 57 -0.95 7.24 -3.60
CA PRO A 57 -1.08 8.54 -4.24
C PRO A 57 -2.26 9.35 -3.70
N ARG A 58 -2.02 10.61 -3.40
CA ARG A 58 -2.99 11.58 -2.88
C ARG A 58 -3.44 11.39 -1.43
N TYR A 59 -2.76 10.54 -0.65
CA TYR A 59 -3.09 10.35 0.76
C TYR A 59 -1.87 10.52 1.64
N ILE A 60 -2.06 11.18 2.79
CA ILE A 60 -1.09 11.31 3.87
C ILE A 60 -1.78 10.88 5.16
N PHE A 61 -1.11 10.05 5.95
CA PHE A 61 -1.56 9.79 7.32
C PHE A 61 -1.11 10.91 8.24
N ILE A 62 -1.98 11.35 9.13
CA ILE A 62 -1.73 12.38 10.12
C ILE A 62 -2.16 11.90 11.50
N SER A 63 -1.29 12.08 12.50
CA SER A 63 -1.56 11.75 13.89
C SER A 63 -2.07 12.98 14.62
N LEU A 64 -3.24 12.92 15.18
CA LEU A 64 -3.91 14.03 15.84
C LEU A 64 -4.49 13.61 17.19
N ASP A 65 -4.38 14.50 18.15
CA ASP A 65 -5.15 14.46 19.39
C ASP A 65 -6.46 15.21 19.18
N THR A 66 -7.59 14.57 19.45
CA THR A 66 -8.92 15.15 19.22
C THR A 66 -9.25 16.29 20.18
N GLU A 67 -8.60 16.33 21.35
CA GLU A 67 -8.89 17.29 22.40
C GLU A 67 -7.94 18.50 22.36
N THR A 68 -6.68 18.29 21.99
CA THR A 68 -5.64 19.32 22.12
C THR A 68 -5.19 19.92 20.79
N ASP A 69 -5.27 19.17 19.68
CA ASP A 69 -4.81 19.65 18.39
C ASP A 69 -5.85 20.50 17.66
N ASN A 70 -5.40 21.60 17.06
CA ASN A 70 -6.25 22.40 16.19
C ASN A 70 -6.27 21.82 14.78
N TRP A 71 -7.41 21.31 14.35
CA TRP A 71 -7.59 20.67 13.04
C TRP A 71 -7.91 21.66 11.92
N SER A 72 -8.30 22.88 12.28
CA SER A 72 -8.78 23.88 11.31
C SER A 72 -7.73 24.24 10.25
N PRO A 73 -6.43 24.41 10.57
CA PRO A 73 -5.42 24.77 9.59
C PRO A 73 -5.13 23.68 8.55
N ILE A 74 -5.43 22.42 8.84
CA ILE A 74 -5.09 21.29 7.97
C ILE A 74 -5.69 21.47 6.58
N ARG A 75 -6.97 21.77 6.48
CA ARG A 75 -7.68 21.94 5.20
C ARG A 75 -7.20 23.12 4.37
N SER A 76 -6.59 24.12 4.99
CA SER A 76 -6.05 25.31 4.33
C SER A 76 -4.55 25.21 4.07
N THR A 77 -3.92 24.10 4.44
CA THR A 77 -2.50 23.85 4.19
C THR A 77 -2.25 23.67 2.70
N PHE A 78 -1.21 24.32 2.19
CA PHE A 78 -0.85 24.24 0.78
C PHE A 78 -0.53 22.81 0.37
N GLY A 79 -1.16 22.36 -0.70
CA GLY A 79 -1.05 20.97 -1.20
C GLY A 79 -2.10 20.02 -0.64
N VAL A 80 -2.79 20.37 0.43
CA VAL A 80 -3.90 19.61 1.00
C VAL A 80 -5.19 19.92 0.23
N ALA A 81 -5.96 18.88 -0.07
CA ALA A 81 -7.31 18.99 -0.62
C ALA A 81 -8.38 18.94 0.48
N GLY A 82 -8.15 18.14 1.52
CA GLY A 82 -9.04 18.02 2.67
C GLY A 82 -8.75 16.80 3.52
N MET A 83 -9.59 16.55 4.50
CA MET A 83 -9.57 15.32 5.29
C MET A 83 -10.58 14.32 4.77
N VAL A 84 -10.23 13.03 4.79
CA VAL A 84 -11.19 11.97 4.51
C VAL A 84 -12.21 11.90 5.65
N ARG A 85 -13.49 11.86 5.29
CA ARG A 85 -14.59 11.80 6.25
C ARG A 85 -15.59 10.73 5.86
N PHE A 86 -16.17 10.08 6.87
CA PHE A 86 -17.32 9.20 6.73
C PHE A 86 -18.43 9.69 7.66
N GLY A 87 -19.62 9.91 7.12
CA GLY A 87 -20.74 10.41 7.90
C GLY A 87 -20.47 11.75 8.60
N GLY A 88 -19.68 12.63 7.99
CA GLY A 88 -19.29 13.94 8.55
C GLY A 88 -18.14 13.90 9.56
N MET A 89 -17.74 12.73 10.02
CA MET A 89 -16.62 12.55 10.96
C MET A 89 -15.32 12.21 10.24
N PRO A 90 -14.16 12.71 10.71
CA PRO A 90 -12.88 12.31 10.15
C PRO A 90 -12.68 10.80 10.23
N ALA A 91 -12.20 10.20 9.14
CA ALA A 91 -11.94 8.77 9.05
C ALA A 91 -10.73 8.38 9.89
N GLN A 92 -10.95 7.70 10.99
CA GLN A 92 -9.88 7.18 11.84
C GLN A 92 -9.27 5.92 11.22
N VAL A 93 -7.94 5.88 11.18
CA VAL A 93 -7.17 4.74 10.71
C VAL A 93 -6.73 3.92 11.93
N PRO A 94 -7.02 2.61 11.96
CA PRO A 94 -6.54 1.76 13.04
C PRO A 94 -5.01 1.77 13.14
N GLU A 95 -4.49 1.85 14.35
CA GLU A 95 -3.05 1.98 14.58
C GLU A 95 -2.25 0.78 14.05
N PHE A 96 -2.83 -0.42 14.06
CA PHE A 96 -2.16 -1.61 13.53
C PHE A 96 -1.84 -1.50 12.03
N ILE A 97 -2.62 -0.73 11.27
CA ILE A 97 -2.35 -0.48 9.84
C ILE A 97 -1.06 0.35 9.70
N ILE A 98 -0.92 1.40 10.49
CA ILE A 98 0.29 2.23 10.49
C ILE A 98 1.50 1.42 10.96
N ALA A 99 1.33 0.63 12.03
CA ALA A 99 2.39 -0.25 12.53
C ALA A 99 2.84 -1.27 11.48
N ASN A 100 1.90 -1.90 10.77
CA ASN A 100 2.21 -2.84 9.69
C ASN A 100 2.94 -2.16 8.52
N LEU A 101 2.52 -0.97 8.12
CA LEU A 101 3.19 -0.20 7.07
C LEU A 101 4.63 0.14 7.48
N LYS A 102 4.84 0.60 8.71
CA LYS A 102 6.19 0.90 9.23
C LYS A 102 7.06 -0.35 9.36
N ASN A 103 6.49 -1.49 9.75
CA ASN A 103 7.20 -2.76 9.85
C ASN A 103 7.60 -3.34 8.48
N ASN A 104 6.90 -2.95 7.42
CA ASN A 104 7.20 -3.37 6.05
C ASN A 104 8.20 -2.45 5.35
N GLU A 105 8.72 -1.43 6.02
CA GLU A 105 9.76 -0.58 5.49
C GLU A 105 11.13 -1.26 5.55
N ASP A 106 11.93 -1.04 4.50
CA ASP A 106 13.34 -1.40 4.50
C ASP A 106 14.19 -0.39 5.30
N ASP A 107 15.50 -0.60 5.33
CA ASP A 107 16.44 0.28 6.04
C ASP A 107 16.46 1.73 5.49
N PHE A 108 15.88 1.97 4.33
CA PHE A 108 15.75 3.29 3.70
C PHE A 108 14.37 3.93 3.91
N GLY A 109 13.48 3.29 4.69
CA GLY A 109 12.11 3.75 4.92
C GLY A 109 11.19 3.58 3.72
N LEU A 110 11.50 2.65 2.82
CA LEU A 110 10.69 2.34 1.65
C LEU A 110 9.88 1.07 1.88
N GLN A 111 8.62 1.11 1.46
CA GLN A 111 7.78 -0.08 1.51
C GLN A 111 8.42 -1.19 0.68
N THR A 112 8.69 -2.31 1.29
CA THR A 112 9.10 -3.51 0.59
C THR A 112 7.86 -4.07 -0.10
N THR A 113 7.73 -3.74 -1.38
CA THR A 113 6.94 -4.55 -2.29
C THR A 113 7.79 -5.77 -2.65
N GLU A 114 8.02 -6.63 -1.68
CA GLU A 114 8.38 -7.99 -2.01
C GLU A 114 7.16 -8.59 -2.72
N LYS A 115 7.13 -8.44 -4.05
CA LYS A 115 6.66 -9.55 -4.85
C LYS A 115 7.56 -10.69 -4.42
N LYS A 116 7.10 -11.55 -3.53
CA LYS A 116 7.73 -12.86 -3.35
C LYS A 116 7.89 -13.38 -4.77
N GLU A 117 9.11 -13.39 -5.28
CA GLU A 117 9.37 -13.99 -6.57
C GLU A 117 8.94 -15.43 -6.42
N LEU A 118 7.82 -15.76 -7.05
CA LEU A 118 7.31 -17.12 -7.05
C LEU A 118 8.34 -18.00 -7.70
N LYS A 119 8.79 -19.00 -6.98
CA LYS A 119 9.71 -20.01 -7.47
C LYS A 119 8.93 -21.23 -7.96
N PRO A 120 9.38 -21.90 -9.00
CA PRO A 120 8.77 -23.17 -9.40
C PRO A 120 8.62 -24.11 -8.22
N GLY A 121 7.41 -24.61 -7.99
CA GLY A 121 7.07 -25.45 -6.84
C GLY A 121 6.33 -24.73 -5.70
N ASP A 122 6.25 -23.41 -5.72
CA ASP A 122 5.50 -22.66 -4.70
C ASP A 122 4.00 -22.95 -4.81
N LYS A 123 3.37 -23.09 -3.64
CA LYS A 123 1.92 -23.30 -3.55
C LYS A 123 1.21 -21.96 -3.62
N ILE A 124 0.16 -21.92 -4.43
CA ILE A 124 -0.70 -20.74 -4.61
C ILE A 124 -2.18 -21.13 -4.46
N GLY A 125 -3.00 -20.19 -4.04
CA GLY A 125 -4.44 -20.26 -4.10
C GLY A 125 -4.97 -19.55 -5.36
N ILE A 126 -6.04 -20.05 -5.96
CA ILE A 126 -6.72 -19.41 -7.08
C ILE A 126 -7.91 -18.63 -6.52
N ILE A 127 -7.97 -17.35 -6.87
CA ILE A 127 -9.06 -16.44 -6.50
C ILE A 127 -9.75 -15.94 -7.77
N GLY A 128 -11.00 -16.30 -7.92
CA GLY A 128 -11.79 -15.94 -9.09
C GLY A 128 -11.70 -16.91 -10.27
N GLY A 129 -12.62 -16.76 -11.20
CA GLY A 129 -12.73 -17.61 -12.38
C GLY A 129 -13.22 -19.03 -12.11
N PRO A 130 -13.10 -19.94 -13.10
CA PRO A 130 -13.63 -21.32 -13.01
C PRO A 130 -12.95 -22.18 -11.93
N PHE A 131 -11.76 -21.81 -11.50
CA PHE A 131 -10.94 -22.56 -10.53
C PHE A 131 -10.83 -21.87 -9.15
N ASP A 132 -11.74 -20.93 -8.86
CA ASP A 132 -11.79 -20.23 -7.59
C ASP A 132 -11.79 -21.18 -6.40
N GLY A 133 -10.95 -20.89 -5.40
CA GLY A 133 -10.78 -21.71 -4.21
C GLY A 133 -9.89 -22.94 -4.38
N CYS A 134 -9.43 -23.24 -5.59
CA CYS A 134 -8.49 -24.34 -5.82
C CYS A 134 -7.06 -23.97 -5.42
N LYS A 135 -6.29 -24.99 -5.04
CA LYS A 135 -4.84 -24.87 -4.81
C LYS A 135 -4.09 -25.32 -6.04
N ALA A 136 -3.03 -24.62 -6.37
CA ALA A 136 -2.18 -24.93 -7.51
C ALA A 136 -0.70 -24.77 -7.15
N VAL A 137 0.17 -25.24 -8.02
CA VAL A 137 1.62 -25.11 -7.89
C VAL A 137 2.14 -24.22 -9.01
N PHE A 138 2.86 -23.17 -8.64
CA PHE A 138 3.47 -22.26 -9.60
C PHE A 138 4.55 -22.99 -10.41
N GLN A 139 4.56 -22.77 -11.73
CA GLN A 139 5.59 -23.30 -12.62
C GLN A 139 6.51 -22.24 -13.17
N LYS A 140 5.95 -21.25 -13.85
CA LYS A 140 6.72 -20.15 -14.46
C LYS A 140 5.84 -18.96 -14.82
N MET A 141 6.48 -17.81 -14.91
CA MET A 141 5.86 -16.63 -15.54
C MET A 141 5.83 -16.82 -17.06
N LYS A 142 4.68 -16.57 -17.68
CA LYS A 142 4.55 -16.51 -19.15
C LYS A 142 4.68 -15.10 -19.67
N SER A 143 4.23 -14.14 -18.88
CA SER A 143 4.35 -12.70 -19.14
C SER A 143 4.25 -11.94 -17.81
N THR A 144 4.32 -10.61 -17.84
CA THR A 144 4.11 -9.77 -16.64
C THR A 144 2.73 -9.95 -16.00
N GLU A 145 1.75 -10.43 -16.76
CA GLU A 145 0.37 -10.56 -16.31
C GLU A 145 -0.14 -12.01 -16.24
N ARG A 146 0.61 -12.97 -16.75
CA ARG A 146 0.19 -14.37 -16.84
C ARG A 146 1.21 -15.33 -16.26
N VAL A 147 0.70 -16.32 -15.55
CA VAL A 147 1.48 -17.40 -14.94
C VAL A 147 0.99 -18.76 -15.41
N SER A 148 1.91 -19.71 -15.49
CA SER A 148 1.60 -21.12 -15.69
C SER A 148 1.63 -21.82 -14.34
N VAL A 149 0.58 -22.56 -14.03
CA VAL A 149 0.43 -23.31 -12.79
C VAL A 149 0.00 -24.74 -13.07
N LEU A 150 0.33 -25.65 -12.17
CA LEU A 150 -0.20 -27.02 -12.16
C LEU A 150 -1.35 -27.10 -11.17
N LEU A 151 -2.51 -27.46 -11.69
CA LEU A 151 -3.71 -27.68 -10.94
C LEU A 151 -4.02 -29.16 -10.89
N ASP A 152 -4.28 -29.71 -9.70
CA ASP A 152 -4.77 -31.07 -9.58
C ASP A 152 -6.28 -31.08 -9.87
N VAL A 153 -6.63 -31.59 -11.04
CA VAL A 153 -8.01 -31.79 -11.45
C VAL A 153 -8.31 -33.30 -11.49
N VAL A 154 -9.04 -33.76 -10.48
CA VAL A 154 -9.47 -35.17 -10.37
C VAL A 154 -8.27 -36.16 -10.45
N GLY A 155 -7.22 -35.89 -9.67
CA GLY A 155 -6.03 -36.73 -9.62
C GLY A 155 -5.07 -36.63 -10.81
N LYS A 156 -5.31 -35.67 -11.72
CA LYS A 156 -4.41 -35.36 -12.85
C LYS A 156 -3.87 -33.94 -12.73
N ASN A 157 -2.54 -33.82 -12.76
CA ASN A 157 -1.89 -32.52 -12.82
C ASN A 157 -2.09 -31.90 -14.20
N THR A 158 -2.89 -30.84 -14.24
CA THR A 158 -3.23 -30.12 -15.48
C THR A 158 -2.55 -28.77 -15.46
N GLN A 159 -1.84 -28.45 -16.52
CA GLN A 159 -1.21 -27.13 -16.69
C GLN A 159 -2.26 -26.13 -17.14
N VAL A 160 -2.40 -25.03 -16.37
CA VAL A 160 -3.34 -23.94 -16.64
C VAL A 160 -2.58 -22.61 -16.66
N THR A 161 -3.02 -21.70 -17.50
CA THR A 161 -2.51 -20.33 -17.54
C THR A 161 -3.52 -19.41 -16.87
N LEU A 162 -3.07 -18.69 -15.86
CA LEU A 162 -3.89 -17.76 -15.07
C LEU A 162 -3.33 -16.33 -15.17
N SER A 163 -4.21 -15.34 -14.91
CA SER A 163 -3.76 -13.98 -14.63
C SER A 163 -3.09 -13.92 -13.25
N VAL A 164 -2.06 -13.09 -13.10
CA VAL A 164 -1.44 -12.83 -11.77
C VAL A 164 -2.43 -12.25 -10.77
N HIS A 165 -3.52 -11.62 -11.25
CA HIS A 165 -4.57 -11.06 -10.42
C HIS A 165 -5.55 -12.12 -9.87
N ASP A 166 -5.56 -13.31 -10.46
CA ASP A 166 -6.44 -14.42 -10.07
C ASP A 166 -5.75 -15.40 -9.12
N MET A 167 -4.64 -15.04 -8.52
CA MET A 167 -3.92 -15.88 -7.58
C MET A 167 -3.50 -15.13 -6.34
N GLU A 168 -3.40 -15.89 -5.24
CA GLU A 168 -2.79 -15.44 -3.98
C GLU A 168 -1.68 -16.39 -3.56
N ILE A 169 -0.67 -15.87 -2.89
CA ILE A 169 0.42 -16.68 -2.34
C ILE A 169 -0.08 -17.34 -1.06
N ALA A 170 -0.01 -18.64 -1.06
CA ALA A 170 -0.42 -19.41 0.09
C ALA A 170 0.58 -19.31 1.25
#